data_e88fae708740b74935cf982d642e6fe3
#
_entry.id   e88fae708740b74935cf982d642e6fe3
#
_cell.length_a   1.000
_cell.length_b   1.000
_cell.length_c   1.000
_cell.angle_alpha   90.00
_cell.angle_beta   90.00
_cell.angle_gamma   90.00
#
_symmetry.space_group_name_H-M   'P 1'
#
loop_
_entity.id
_entity.type
_entity.pdbx_description
1 polymer ?
#
loop_
_entity_poly.entity_id
_entity_poly.type
_entity_poly.pdbx_seq_one_letter_code
_entity_poly.pdbx_strand_id
1 'polypeptide(L)'
;MSNILGEDYWTLRYQHNSIGWDVGEVTKPIKQYLDQIDNFWLKLLIPGAGNGYEAQYALEKGFLNTNILDISSYPLEKFQLKHGGFPKSQIHHTDFFDHSGQYDLILEQTFFCALQPSLRPEYVKKMSTLLKPGGKLVGLLFDRQFENQGPPFGGDGKEYRALFEHEFNILQMEACYNSIPPRQGQELFFILQKKSIV
;
A
#
# COMPACT_ATOMS: atom_id res chain seq x y z
N MET A 1 -25.16 -5.25 0.22
CA MET A 1 -24.44 -6.24 1.05
C MET A 1 -23.43 -5.46 1.86
N SER A 2 -23.47 -5.57 3.20
CA SER A 2 -22.49 -4.88 4.06
C SER A 2 -21.11 -5.40 3.71
N ASN A 3 -20.16 -4.49 3.45
CA ASN A 3 -18.77 -4.84 3.21
C ASN A 3 -18.23 -5.47 4.51
N ILE A 4 -18.01 -6.78 4.52
CA ILE A 4 -17.55 -7.53 5.71
C ILE A 4 -16.19 -7.01 6.20
N LEU A 5 -15.39 -6.42 5.31
CA LEU A 5 -14.08 -5.81 5.59
C LEU A 5 -14.14 -4.27 5.47
N GLY A 6 -15.24 -3.67 5.92
CA GLY A 6 -15.44 -2.22 5.93
C GLY A 6 -14.77 -1.51 7.10
N GLU A 7 -15.08 -0.22 7.25
CA GLU A 7 -14.52 0.67 8.28
C GLU A 7 -14.62 0.10 9.70
N ASP A 8 -15.80 -0.39 10.10
CA ASP A 8 -16.03 -0.94 11.44
C ASP A 8 -15.11 -2.13 11.75
N TYR A 9 -14.92 -3.03 10.78
CA TYR A 9 -14.04 -4.18 10.92
C TYR A 9 -12.60 -3.74 11.22
N TRP A 10 -12.04 -2.84 10.41
CA TRP A 10 -10.66 -2.37 10.59
C TRP A 10 -10.50 -1.51 11.82
N THR A 11 -11.46 -0.64 12.13
CA THR A 11 -11.45 0.19 13.33
C THR A 11 -11.40 -0.65 14.61
N LEU A 12 -12.22 -1.71 14.71
CA LEU A 12 -12.19 -2.63 15.84
C LEU A 12 -10.84 -3.36 15.97
N ARG A 13 -10.22 -3.75 14.84
CA ARG A 13 -8.88 -4.37 14.86
C ARG A 13 -7.83 -3.45 15.48
N TYR A 14 -7.83 -2.17 15.09
CA TYR A 14 -6.93 -1.17 15.66
C TYR A 14 -7.22 -0.88 17.13
N GLN A 15 -8.49 -0.71 17.50
CA GLN A 15 -8.90 -0.44 18.89
C GLN A 15 -8.51 -1.57 19.85
N HIS A 16 -8.65 -2.81 19.41
CA HIS A 16 -8.32 -3.98 20.22
C HIS A 16 -6.86 -4.43 20.08
N ASN A 17 -6.01 -3.65 19.41
CA ASN A 17 -4.62 -4.00 19.12
C ASN A 17 -4.46 -5.36 18.44
N SER A 18 -5.44 -5.79 17.64
CA SER A 18 -5.46 -7.04 16.89
C SER A 18 -4.85 -6.84 15.50
N ILE A 19 -3.65 -6.26 15.45
CA ILE A 19 -2.93 -5.77 14.27
C ILE A 19 -1.67 -6.58 13.99
N GLY A 20 -1.80 -7.91 13.89
CA GLY A 20 -0.67 -8.82 13.68
C GLY A 20 0.16 -8.58 12.40
N TRP A 21 -0.32 -7.72 11.49
CA TRP A 21 0.43 -7.26 10.32
C TRP A 21 1.37 -6.09 10.62
N ASP A 22 1.16 -5.37 11.73
CA ASP A 22 1.93 -4.20 12.13
C ASP A 22 3.29 -4.62 12.68
N VAL A 23 4.35 -4.07 12.12
CA VAL A 23 5.73 -4.37 12.52
C VAL A 23 6.38 -3.26 13.34
N GLY A 24 5.64 -2.18 13.59
CA GLY A 24 6.09 -1.06 14.42
C GLY A 24 7.01 -0.05 13.72
N GLU A 25 7.39 -0.30 12.48
CA GLU A 25 8.28 0.56 11.68
C GLU A 25 8.08 0.34 10.18
N VAL A 26 8.64 1.24 9.35
CA VAL A 26 8.72 1.04 7.90
C VAL A 26 9.54 -0.21 7.59
N THR A 27 9.04 -1.07 6.69
CA THR A 27 9.76 -2.29 6.33
C THR A 27 11.02 -1.99 5.52
N LYS A 28 12.06 -2.84 5.67
CA LYS A 28 13.35 -2.67 4.96
C LYS A 28 13.20 -2.52 3.44
N PRO A 29 12.37 -3.32 2.74
CA PRO A 29 12.22 -3.17 1.29
C PRO A 29 11.71 -1.79 0.88
N ILE A 30 10.67 -1.29 1.55
CA ILE A 30 10.12 0.04 1.28
C ILE A 30 11.12 1.13 1.62
N LYS A 31 11.76 1.01 2.78
CA LYS A 31 12.82 1.95 3.21
C LYS A 31 13.93 2.05 2.17
N GLN A 32 14.50 0.92 1.75
CA GLN A 32 15.59 0.89 0.75
C GLN A 32 15.15 1.41 -0.62
N TYR A 33 13.89 1.19 -1.00
CA TYR A 33 13.36 1.76 -2.23
C TYR A 33 13.28 3.29 -2.15
N LEU A 34 12.75 3.85 -1.07
CA LEU A 34 12.69 5.30 -0.87
C LEU A 34 14.08 5.94 -0.78
N ASP A 35 15.06 5.23 -0.20
CA ASP A 35 16.43 5.71 -0.07
C ASP A 35 17.16 5.91 -1.42
N GLN A 36 16.68 5.28 -2.50
CA GLN A 36 17.25 5.39 -3.85
C GLN A 36 16.63 6.53 -4.67
N ILE A 37 15.63 7.23 -4.14
CA ILE A 37 14.92 8.27 -4.88
C ILE A 37 15.50 9.63 -4.51
N ASP A 38 16.04 10.36 -5.50
CA ASP A 38 16.59 11.71 -5.32
C ASP A 38 15.58 12.82 -5.60
N ASN A 39 14.44 12.49 -6.24
CA ASN A 39 13.38 13.45 -6.51
C ASN A 39 12.37 13.50 -5.37
N PHE A 40 12.55 14.40 -4.41
CA PHE A 40 11.66 14.57 -3.26
C PHE A 40 10.36 15.35 -3.58
N TRP A 41 10.19 15.83 -4.81
CA TRP A 41 8.96 16.52 -5.26
C TRP A 41 7.84 15.56 -5.70
N LEU A 42 8.13 14.26 -5.75
CA LEU A 42 7.13 13.26 -6.11
C LEU A 42 5.93 13.34 -5.17
N LYS A 43 4.73 13.26 -5.75
CA LYS A 43 3.49 13.12 -5.00
C LYS A 43 3.26 11.63 -4.72
N LEU A 44 3.32 11.27 -3.45
CA LEU A 44 3.16 9.90 -2.97
C LEU A 44 1.74 9.64 -2.47
N LEU A 45 1.26 8.39 -2.65
CA LEU A 45 0.09 7.86 -1.96
C LEU A 45 0.47 6.55 -1.24
N ILE A 46 -0.02 6.39 -0.02
CA ILE A 46 0.09 5.17 0.76
C ILE A 46 -1.35 4.76 1.14
N PRO A 47 -1.97 3.86 0.37
CA PRO A 47 -3.32 3.35 0.67
C PRO A 47 -3.26 2.27 1.75
N GLY A 48 -4.28 2.20 2.59
CA GLY A 48 -4.31 1.31 3.75
C GLY A 48 -3.17 1.63 4.72
N ALA A 49 -2.91 2.94 4.92
CA ALA A 49 -1.70 3.42 5.60
C ALA A 49 -1.59 2.97 7.06
N GLY A 50 -2.71 2.61 7.69
CA GLY A 50 -2.71 2.21 9.08
C GLY A 50 -2.00 3.21 10.00
N ASN A 51 -1.02 2.74 10.77
CA ASN A 51 -0.23 3.58 11.67
C ASN A 51 0.76 4.53 10.97
N GLY A 52 0.89 4.46 9.63
CA GLY A 52 1.58 5.45 8.80
C GLY A 52 3.11 5.42 8.86
N TYR A 53 3.74 4.29 9.12
CA TYR A 53 5.20 4.18 9.23
C TYR A 53 5.91 4.55 7.92
N GLU A 54 5.39 4.14 6.76
CA GLU A 54 5.90 4.50 5.45
C GLU A 54 5.81 6.01 5.22
N ALA A 55 4.70 6.64 5.66
CA ALA A 55 4.51 8.09 5.55
C ALA A 55 5.46 8.85 6.47
N GLN A 56 5.62 8.39 7.71
CA GLN A 56 6.59 8.98 8.64
C GLN A 56 8.00 8.95 8.01
N TYR A 57 8.42 7.79 7.52
CA TYR A 57 9.73 7.64 6.90
C TYR A 57 9.89 8.52 5.65
N ALA A 58 8.88 8.55 4.78
CA ALA A 58 8.89 9.41 3.59
C ALA A 58 9.08 10.90 3.96
N LEU A 59 8.38 11.39 4.99
CA LEU A 59 8.55 12.74 5.50
C LEU A 59 9.97 13.00 6.03
N GLU A 60 10.51 12.08 6.81
CA GLU A 60 11.89 12.17 7.35
C GLU A 60 12.93 12.25 6.22
N LYS A 61 12.65 11.62 5.07
CA LYS A 61 13.45 11.69 3.85
C LYS A 61 13.25 12.98 3.05
N GLY A 62 12.21 13.77 3.34
CA GLY A 62 11.92 15.02 2.63
C GLY A 62 10.82 14.94 1.57
N PHE A 63 10.08 13.82 1.46
CA PHE A 63 8.92 13.70 0.56
C PHE A 63 7.70 14.44 1.15
N LEU A 64 7.66 15.76 1.03
CA LEU A 64 6.63 16.60 1.63
C LEU A 64 5.23 16.44 0.99
N ASN A 65 5.16 15.88 -0.23
CA ASN A 65 3.90 15.60 -0.92
C ASN A 65 3.37 14.17 -0.66
N THR A 66 3.60 13.64 0.53
CA THR A 66 3.13 12.30 0.93
C THR A 66 1.68 12.36 1.36
N ASN A 67 0.84 11.53 0.76
CA ASN A 67 -0.58 11.38 1.10
C ASN A 67 -0.82 10.01 1.70
N ILE A 68 -1.63 9.93 2.74
CA ILE A 68 -2.09 8.68 3.36
C ILE A 68 -3.59 8.52 3.19
N LEU A 69 -4.01 7.28 3.02
CA LEU A 69 -5.41 6.92 2.89
C LEU A 69 -5.68 5.67 3.72
N ASP A 70 -6.75 5.70 4.50
CA ASP A 70 -7.29 4.53 5.19
C ASP A 70 -8.80 4.61 5.28
N ILE A 71 -9.47 3.45 5.30
CA ILE A 71 -10.92 3.38 5.52
C ILE A 71 -11.28 3.61 6.98
N SER A 72 -10.36 3.38 7.91
CA SER A 72 -10.54 3.63 9.35
C SER A 72 -9.98 4.99 9.73
N SER A 73 -10.82 5.83 10.36
CA SER A 73 -10.35 7.12 10.91
C SER A 73 -9.38 6.94 12.09
N TYR A 74 -9.51 5.84 12.83
CA TYR A 74 -8.79 5.61 14.08
C TYR A 74 -7.25 5.66 13.95
N PRO A 75 -6.59 4.93 13.04
CA PRO A 75 -5.15 5.04 12.85
C PRO A 75 -4.75 6.39 12.26
N LEU A 76 -5.57 7.01 11.39
CA LEU A 76 -5.28 8.32 10.81
C LEU A 76 -5.28 9.43 11.85
N GLU A 77 -6.22 9.41 12.79
CA GLU A 77 -6.28 10.36 13.92
C GLU A 77 -5.05 10.21 14.83
N LYS A 78 -4.64 8.97 15.14
CA LYS A 78 -3.41 8.71 15.88
C LYS A 78 -2.17 9.22 15.17
N PHE A 79 -2.08 8.98 13.86
CA PHE A 79 -1.00 9.50 13.04
C PHE A 79 -0.96 11.03 13.07
N GLN A 80 -2.12 11.70 12.91
CA GLN A 80 -2.21 13.16 12.95
C GLN A 80 -1.82 13.74 14.31
N LEU A 81 -2.20 13.07 15.40
CA LEU A 81 -1.80 13.49 16.76
C LEU A 81 -0.29 13.38 16.97
N LYS A 82 0.31 12.29 16.48
CA LYS A 82 1.76 12.05 16.59
C LYS A 82 2.56 13.00 15.68
N HIS A 83 2.02 13.36 14.52
CA HIS A 83 2.66 14.16 13.49
C HIS A 83 1.85 15.45 13.23
N GLY A 84 1.71 16.33 14.26
CA GLY A 84 0.88 17.51 14.19
C GLY A 84 1.19 18.52 13.08
N GLY A 85 2.40 18.46 12.51
CA GLY A 85 2.79 19.25 11.32
C GLY A 85 2.40 18.64 9.98
N PHE A 86 1.85 17.41 9.95
CA PHE A 86 1.42 16.78 8.71
C PHE A 86 0.15 17.46 8.17
N PRO A 87 0.12 17.88 6.90
CA PRO A 87 -1.02 18.60 6.34
C PRO A 87 -2.31 17.76 6.36
N LYS A 88 -3.37 18.26 6.98
CA LYS A 88 -4.67 17.57 6.99
C LYS A 88 -5.20 17.26 5.58
N SER A 89 -4.89 18.10 4.59
CA SER A 89 -5.27 17.88 3.19
C SER A 89 -4.60 16.69 2.53
N GLN A 90 -3.59 16.10 3.18
CA GLN A 90 -2.87 14.89 2.73
C GLN A 90 -3.32 13.63 3.49
N ILE A 91 -4.30 13.76 4.40
CA ILE A 91 -4.90 12.64 5.13
C ILE A 91 -6.30 12.39 4.55
N HIS A 92 -6.50 11.21 3.99
CA HIS A 92 -7.74 10.83 3.31
C HIS A 92 -8.43 9.71 4.09
N HIS A 93 -9.50 10.04 4.82
CA HIS A 93 -10.40 9.06 5.43
C HIS A 93 -11.50 8.73 4.42
N THR A 94 -11.32 7.66 3.68
CA THR A 94 -12.27 7.22 2.63
C THR A 94 -12.00 5.78 2.21
N ASP A 95 -12.98 5.14 1.57
CA ASP A 95 -12.74 3.89 0.87
C ASP A 95 -11.77 4.13 -0.29
N PHE A 96 -10.82 3.20 -0.46
CA PHE A 96 -9.83 3.28 -1.54
C PHE A 96 -10.47 3.38 -2.93
N PHE A 97 -11.58 2.67 -3.14
CA PHE A 97 -12.26 2.66 -4.44
C PHE A 97 -12.98 3.98 -4.73
N ASP A 98 -13.32 4.78 -3.71
CA ASP A 98 -13.93 6.11 -3.87
C ASP A 98 -12.90 7.23 -3.98
N HIS A 99 -11.64 6.96 -3.60
CA HIS A 99 -10.59 7.97 -3.62
C HIS A 99 -10.27 8.45 -5.05
N SER A 100 -9.91 9.73 -5.18
CA SER A 100 -9.47 10.33 -6.45
C SER A 100 -8.19 11.13 -6.25
N GLY A 101 -7.40 11.22 -7.32
CA GLY A 101 -6.14 11.95 -7.31
C GLY A 101 -5.20 11.47 -8.39
N GLN A 102 -4.03 12.15 -8.51
CA GLN A 102 -2.98 11.78 -9.45
C GLN A 102 -1.64 11.80 -8.72
N TYR A 103 -0.95 10.66 -8.72
CA TYR A 103 0.26 10.40 -7.94
C TYR A 103 1.41 9.97 -8.84
N ASP A 104 2.63 10.32 -8.45
CA ASP A 104 3.86 9.90 -9.14
C ASP A 104 4.29 8.51 -8.66
N LEU A 105 4.03 8.22 -7.37
CA LEU A 105 4.39 6.97 -6.71
C LEU A 105 3.29 6.54 -5.75
N ILE A 106 2.89 5.27 -5.83
CA ILE A 106 2.03 4.63 -4.83
C ILE A 106 2.84 3.53 -4.14
N LEU A 107 2.83 3.51 -2.81
CA LEU A 107 3.50 2.48 -2.02
C LEU A 107 2.49 1.47 -1.50
N GLU A 108 2.71 0.19 -1.81
CA GLU A 108 1.88 -0.93 -1.39
C GLU A 108 2.57 -1.71 -0.27
N GLN A 109 1.95 -1.71 0.90
CA GLN A 109 2.41 -2.50 2.03
C GLN A 109 1.23 -3.09 2.79
N THR A 110 1.00 -4.39 2.64
CA THR A 110 -0.06 -5.16 3.32
C THR A 110 -1.50 -4.68 3.09
N PHE A 111 -1.75 -3.88 2.05
CA PHE A 111 -3.07 -3.40 1.68
C PHE A 111 -3.77 -4.34 0.67
N PHE A 112 -3.08 -4.77 -0.39
CA PHE A 112 -3.63 -5.70 -1.39
C PHE A 112 -4.13 -7.01 -0.75
N CYS A 113 -3.36 -7.55 0.19
CA CYS A 113 -3.73 -8.77 0.91
C CYS A 113 -4.89 -8.58 1.90
N ALA A 114 -5.27 -7.35 2.20
CA ALA A 114 -6.41 -7.02 3.06
C ALA A 114 -7.73 -7.00 2.28
N LEU A 115 -7.68 -6.89 0.95
CA LEU A 115 -8.84 -6.83 0.07
C LEU A 115 -9.32 -8.23 -0.32
N GLN A 116 -10.65 -8.41 -0.43
CA GLN A 116 -11.23 -9.64 -0.98
C GLN A 116 -10.63 -9.94 -2.36
N PRO A 117 -10.22 -11.20 -2.65
CA PRO A 117 -9.62 -11.56 -3.96
C PRO A 117 -10.49 -11.19 -5.17
N SER A 118 -11.81 -11.16 -5.01
CA SER A 118 -12.74 -10.72 -6.06
C SER A 118 -12.59 -9.25 -6.46
N LEU A 119 -12.00 -8.41 -5.59
CA LEU A 119 -11.76 -6.99 -5.83
C LEU A 119 -10.39 -6.72 -6.51
N ARG A 120 -9.55 -7.72 -6.69
CA ARG A 120 -8.22 -7.55 -7.28
C ARG A 120 -8.21 -6.91 -8.68
N PRO A 121 -9.11 -7.29 -9.61
CA PRO A 121 -9.16 -6.62 -10.92
C PRO A 121 -9.54 -5.14 -10.80
N GLU A 122 -10.44 -4.79 -9.89
CA GLU A 122 -10.84 -3.41 -9.65
C GLU A 122 -9.71 -2.61 -8.97
N TYR A 123 -9.01 -3.21 -8.01
CA TYR A 123 -7.81 -2.64 -7.39
C TYR A 123 -6.75 -2.26 -8.46
N VAL A 124 -6.45 -3.16 -9.40
CA VAL A 124 -5.46 -2.91 -10.46
C VAL A 124 -5.86 -1.71 -11.32
N LYS A 125 -7.12 -1.65 -11.75
CA LYS A 125 -7.67 -0.50 -12.50
C LYS A 125 -7.61 0.79 -11.69
N LYS A 126 -7.98 0.71 -10.41
CA LYS A 126 -7.95 1.87 -9.50
C LYS A 126 -6.53 2.39 -9.32
N MET A 127 -5.54 1.52 -9.08
CA MET A 127 -4.13 1.90 -8.97
C MET A 127 -3.63 2.57 -10.26
N SER A 128 -3.98 2.01 -11.42
CA SER A 128 -3.66 2.62 -12.72
C SER A 128 -4.31 4.00 -12.87
N THR A 129 -5.57 4.16 -12.47
CA THR A 129 -6.28 5.45 -12.52
C THR A 129 -5.63 6.50 -11.62
N LEU A 130 -5.19 6.13 -10.44
CA LEU A 130 -4.56 7.02 -9.46
C LEU A 130 -3.13 7.43 -9.84
N LEU A 131 -2.47 6.70 -10.72
CA LEU A 131 -1.13 7.05 -11.17
C LEU A 131 -1.14 8.01 -12.36
N LYS A 132 -0.24 8.97 -12.35
CA LYS A 132 0.11 9.76 -13.53
C LYS A 132 0.70 8.89 -14.63
N PRO A 133 0.71 9.31 -15.91
CA PRO A 133 1.47 8.62 -16.95
C PRO A 133 2.93 8.41 -16.52
N GLY A 134 3.41 7.17 -16.63
CA GLY A 134 4.76 6.79 -16.18
C GLY A 134 4.96 6.68 -14.68
N GLY A 135 3.94 6.98 -13.87
CA GLY A 135 3.96 6.78 -12.41
C GLY A 135 4.12 5.31 -12.02
N LYS A 136 4.58 5.07 -10.81
CA LYS A 136 4.94 3.72 -10.34
C LYS A 136 4.09 3.28 -9.16
N LEU A 137 3.72 2.00 -9.16
CA LEU A 137 3.23 1.26 -8.00
C LEU A 137 4.34 0.34 -7.53
N VAL A 138 4.74 0.48 -6.27
CA VAL A 138 5.89 -0.25 -5.69
C VAL A 138 5.50 -0.81 -4.33
N GLY A 139 5.90 -2.06 -4.08
CA GLY A 139 5.55 -2.64 -2.78
C GLY A 139 5.84 -4.13 -2.67
N LEU A 140 5.08 -4.77 -1.80
CA LEU A 140 5.22 -6.16 -1.43
C LEU A 140 3.89 -6.91 -1.57
N LEU A 141 3.96 -8.12 -2.12
CA LEU A 141 2.83 -9.05 -2.20
C LEU A 141 3.22 -10.37 -1.54
N PHE A 142 2.30 -11.01 -0.84
CA PHE A 142 2.54 -12.35 -0.33
C PHE A 142 2.59 -13.37 -1.47
N ASP A 143 3.68 -14.10 -1.56
CA ASP A 143 3.88 -15.23 -2.51
C ASP A 143 3.66 -16.54 -1.76
N ARG A 144 2.47 -16.69 -1.21
CA ARG A 144 2.02 -17.89 -0.49
C ARG A 144 0.51 -17.94 -0.36
N GLN A 145 -0.03 -19.12 -0.14
CA GLN A 145 -1.41 -19.29 0.33
C GLN A 145 -1.44 -19.34 1.87
N PHE A 146 -2.52 -18.78 2.44
CA PHE A 146 -2.78 -18.87 3.88
C PHE A 146 -3.85 -19.93 4.14
N GLU A 147 -3.74 -20.62 5.27
CA GLU A 147 -4.71 -21.63 5.69
C GLU A 147 -6.07 -21.03 6.06
N ASN A 148 -6.06 -19.80 6.58
CA ASN A 148 -7.26 -19.06 6.95
C ASN A 148 -7.91 -18.43 5.74
N GLN A 149 -9.24 -18.16 5.82
CA GLN A 149 -10.03 -17.51 4.78
C GLN A 149 -9.71 -16.00 4.62
N GLY A 150 -8.63 -15.50 5.27
CA GLY A 150 -8.17 -14.11 5.22
C GLY A 150 -9.00 -13.13 6.04
N PRO A 151 -8.67 -11.81 6.07
CA PRO A 151 -7.35 -11.32 5.71
C PRO A 151 -6.24 -11.80 6.65
N PRO A 152 -4.99 -11.95 6.20
CA PRO A 152 -4.51 -11.63 4.86
C PRO A 152 -4.89 -12.71 3.83
N PHE A 153 -5.16 -12.29 2.59
CA PHE A 153 -5.36 -13.18 1.45
C PHE A 153 -4.04 -13.39 0.72
N GLY A 154 -3.70 -14.65 0.46
CA GLY A 154 -2.50 -15.04 -0.27
C GLY A 154 -2.67 -14.99 -1.80
N GLY A 155 -1.65 -15.47 -2.49
CA GLY A 155 -1.61 -15.64 -3.95
C GLY A 155 -0.21 -16.05 -4.39
N ASP A 156 0.09 -15.93 -5.67
CA ASP A 156 1.39 -16.29 -6.22
C ASP A 156 1.82 -15.34 -7.36
N GLY A 157 3.12 -15.32 -7.65
CA GLY A 157 3.71 -14.43 -8.61
C GLY A 157 3.19 -14.61 -10.05
N LYS A 158 2.72 -15.80 -10.45
CA LYS A 158 2.14 -16.04 -11.78
C LYS A 158 0.77 -15.38 -11.89
N GLU A 159 -0.08 -15.58 -10.88
CA GLU A 159 -1.39 -14.91 -10.79
C GLU A 159 -1.22 -13.39 -10.85
N TYR A 160 -0.30 -12.84 -10.04
CA TYR A 160 -0.08 -11.39 -9.98
C TYR A 160 0.44 -10.81 -11.29
N ARG A 161 1.37 -11.49 -11.98
CA ARG A 161 1.85 -11.04 -13.30
C ARG A 161 0.70 -10.94 -14.30
N ALA A 162 -0.12 -11.98 -14.41
CA ALA A 162 -1.28 -11.98 -15.28
C ALA A 162 -2.30 -10.88 -14.93
N LEU A 163 -2.47 -10.60 -13.62
CA LEU A 163 -3.39 -9.60 -13.14
C LEU A 163 -2.94 -8.16 -13.50
N PHE A 164 -1.65 -7.86 -13.30
CA PHE A 164 -1.12 -6.51 -13.46
C PHE A 164 -0.71 -6.17 -14.91
N GLU A 165 -0.33 -7.15 -15.74
CA GLU A 165 0.23 -6.92 -17.07
C GLU A 165 -0.69 -6.14 -18.04
N HIS A 166 -2.00 -6.11 -17.78
CA HIS A 166 -2.94 -5.37 -18.62
C HIS A 166 -2.81 -3.85 -18.46
N GLU A 167 -2.58 -3.38 -17.25
CA GLU A 167 -2.50 -1.95 -16.90
C GLU A 167 -1.07 -1.44 -16.75
N PHE A 168 -0.12 -2.34 -16.44
CA PHE A 168 1.23 -1.99 -16.05
C PHE A 168 2.30 -2.69 -16.90
N ASN A 169 3.43 -2.00 -17.07
CA ASN A 169 4.70 -2.62 -17.39
C ASN A 169 5.33 -3.12 -16.10
N ILE A 170 5.59 -4.41 -16.01
CA ILE A 170 6.23 -5.03 -14.84
C ILE A 170 7.74 -4.82 -14.98
N LEU A 171 8.28 -3.83 -14.25
CA LEU A 171 9.72 -3.54 -14.26
C LEU A 171 10.49 -4.53 -13.37
N GLN A 172 9.89 -4.93 -12.25
CA GLN A 172 10.40 -5.93 -11.34
C GLN A 172 9.23 -6.64 -10.64
N MET A 173 9.35 -7.92 -10.39
CA MET A 173 8.47 -8.70 -9.52
C MET A 173 9.22 -9.99 -9.17
N GLU A 174 9.92 -9.99 -8.06
CA GLU A 174 10.88 -11.03 -7.68
C GLU A 174 10.79 -11.31 -6.18
N ALA A 175 11.29 -12.49 -5.75
CA ALA A 175 11.37 -12.83 -4.34
C ALA A 175 12.07 -11.72 -3.54
N CYS A 176 11.40 -11.22 -2.50
CA CYS A 176 11.94 -10.17 -1.65
C CYS A 176 13.05 -10.73 -0.76
N TYR A 177 14.30 -10.33 -1.02
CA TYR A 177 15.48 -10.84 -0.30
C TYR A 177 15.64 -10.26 1.12
N ASN A 178 15.02 -9.11 1.39
CA ASN A 178 15.18 -8.34 2.62
C ASN A 178 13.87 -8.14 3.40
N SER A 179 12.89 -9.04 3.20
CA SER A 179 11.68 -9.11 4.02
C SER A 179 12.00 -9.21 5.50
N ILE A 180 11.08 -8.77 6.34
CA ILE A 180 11.18 -8.99 7.79
C ILE A 180 11.21 -10.50 8.11
N PRO A 181 11.87 -10.94 9.20
CA PRO A 181 12.04 -12.36 9.50
C PRO A 181 10.76 -13.20 9.42
N PRO A 182 9.58 -12.76 9.94
CA PRO A 182 8.35 -13.54 9.86
C PRO A 182 7.79 -13.73 8.43
N ARG A 183 8.25 -12.94 7.46
CA ARG A 183 7.77 -12.94 6.06
C ARG A 183 8.85 -13.35 5.06
N GLN A 184 10.06 -13.65 5.54
CA GLN A 184 11.19 -14.00 4.70
C GLN A 184 10.89 -15.24 3.84
N GLY A 185 11.16 -15.13 2.52
CA GLY A 185 10.86 -16.17 1.54
C GLY A 185 9.38 -16.33 1.19
N GLN A 186 8.53 -15.41 1.62
CA GLN A 186 7.08 -15.46 1.42
C GLN A 186 6.51 -14.18 0.80
N GLU A 187 7.37 -13.26 0.37
CA GLU A 187 6.98 -12.00 -0.27
C GLU A 187 7.70 -11.81 -1.59
N LEU A 188 6.99 -11.20 -2.53
CA LEU A 188 7.57 -10.60 -3.74
C LEU A 188 7.72 -9.10 -3.51
N PHE A 189 8.86 -8.57 -3.90
CA PHE A 189 9.03 -7.13 -4.12
C PHE A 189 8.72 -6.80 -5.57
N PHE A 190 7.94 -5.76 -5.82
CA PHE A 190 7.57 -5.40 -7.18
C PHE A 190 7.70 -3.90 -7.45
N ILE A 191 7.99 -3.59 -8.72
CA ILE A 191 7.95 -2.25 -9.31
C ILE A 191 7.14 -2.36 -10.59
N LEU A 192 5.98 -1.71 -10.62
CA LEU A 192 5.09 -1.63 -11.77
C LEU A 192 5.03 -0.20 -12.24
N GLN A 193 5.09 0.02 -13.56
CA GLN A 193 4.93 1.33 -14.17
C GLN A 193 3.64 1.39 -14.97
N LYS A 194 2.81 2.41 -14.71
CA LYS A 194 1.60 2.63 -15.49
C LYS A 194 1.94 2.72 -16.97
N LYS A 195 1.21 1.96 -17.81
CA LYS A 195 1.32 2.04 -19.26
C LYS A 195 0.90 3.42 -19.73
N SER A 196 1.67 3.99 -20.66
CA SER A 196 1.24 5.18 -21.38
C SER A 196 0.15 4.76 -22.39
N ILE A 197 -0.97 5.46 -22.38
CA ILE A 197 -1.94 5.32 -23.47
C ILE A 197 -1.29 6.01 -24.69
N VAL A 198 -0.96 5.23 -25.70
CA VAL A 198 -0.47 5.73 -27.00
C VAL A 198 -1.67 6.24 -27.80
#